data_768e68f80c7250a3631df4aa5e1da571
#
_entry.id   768e68f80c7250a3631df4aa5e1da571
#
_cell.length_a   1.000
_cell.length_b   1.000
_cell.length_c   1.000
_cell.angle_alpha   90.00
_cell.angle_beta   90.00
_cell.angle_gamma   90.00
#
_symmetry.space_group_name_H-M   'P 1'
#
loop_
_entity.id
_entity.type
_entity.pdbx_description
1 polymer ?
#
loop_
_entity_poly.entity_id
_entity_poly.type
_entity_poly.pdbx_seq_one_letter_code
_entity_poly.pdbx_strand_id
1 'polypeptide(L)'
;MYLINTVLFDAEWENIYKKDEVGDGAFTAIDSTKKIVPMMYSEEHSYLDDGKATGFIRPYKNGYGFAALMPNEDISLSDYVASVTGKSFIDTIKKPWISRLKRRYRSFLTIMTLK
;
A
#
# COMPACT_ATOMS: atom_id res chain seq x y z
N MET A 1 15.85 33.44 2.58
CA MET A 1 14.63 33.12 1.82
C MET A 1 14.02 31.86 2.38
N TYR A 2 12.75 31.91 2.74
CA TYR A 2 12.00 30.74 3.23
C TYR A 2 11.06 30.26 2.13
N LEU A 3 11.11 28.96 1.81
CA LEU A 3 10.13 28.31 0.94
C LEU A 3 9.21 27.45 1.81
N ILE A 4 7.93 27.79 1.83
CA ILE A 4 6.89 27.03 2.54
C ILE A 4 5.93 26.46 1.51
N ASN A 5 5.74 25.15 1.54
CA ASN A 5 4.75 24.46 0.74
C ASN A 5 3.91 23.55 1.64
N THR A 6 2.59 23.70 1.56
CA THR A 6 1.66 22.84 2.30
C THR A 6 0.70 22.17 1.32
N VAL A 7 0.48 20.89 1.52
CA VAL A 7 -0.48 20.11 0.74
C VAL A 7 -1.46 19.45 1.70
N LEU A 8 -2.75 19.64 1.45
CA LEU A 8 -3.82 18.91 2.13
C LEU A 8 -4.43 17.90 1.16
N PHE A 9 -4.50 16.66 1.61
CA PHE A 9 -5.25 15.61 0.94
C PHE A 9 -6.31 15.07 1.89
N ASP A 10 -7.58 15.23 1.51
CA ASP A 10 -8.73 14.74 2.28
C ASP A 10 -9.68 14.01 1.31
N ALA A 11 -9.79 12.70 1.46
CA ALA A 11 -10.61 11.87 0.60
C ALA A 11 -11.11 10.62 1.32
N GLU A 12 -12.28 10.16 0.95
CA GLU A 12 -12.83 8.89 1.41
C GLU A 12 -12.50 7.77 0.43
N TRP A 13 -12.27 6.57 0.97
CA TRP A 13 -12.18 5.36 0.16
C TRP A 13 -13.45 5.13 -0.65
N GLU A 14 -13.33 4.68 -1.87
CA GLU A 14 -14.47 4.24 -2.68
C GLU A 14 -15.20 3.09 -1.98
N ASN A 15 -14.46 2.12 -1.45
CA ASN A 15 -14.95 1.07 -0.59
C ASN A 15 -14.45 1.30 0.84
N ILE A 16 -15.33 1.77 1.72
CA ILE A 16 -15.00 2.10 3.12
C ILE A 16 -14.77 0.79 3.90
N TYR A 17 -13.78 0.78 4.77
CA TYR A 17 -13.55 -0.33 5.70
C TYR A 17 -14.70 -0.45 6.70
N LYS A 18 -15.25 -1.64 6.83
CA LYS A 18 -16.25 -1.96 7.83
C LYS A 18 -15.58 -2.27 9.19
N LYS A 19 -16.37 -2.25 10.27
CA LYS A 19 -15.84 -2.54 11.60
C LYS A 19 -15.25 -3.95 11.74
N ASP A 20 -15.80 -4.92 11.04
CA ASP A 20 -15.33 -6.31 11.02
C ASP A 20 -14.08 -6.52 10.15
N GLU A 21 -13.73 -5.52 9.34
CA GLU A 21 -12.50 -5.49 8.55
C GLU A 21 -11.33 -4.82 9.28
N VAL A 22 -11.55 -4.37 10.51
CA VAL A 22 -10.53 -3.77 11.38
C VAL A 22 -10.38 -4.61 12.62
N GLY A 23 -9.17 -5.04 12.92
CA GLY A 23 -8.87 -5.87 14.09
C GLY A 23 -7.43 -5.70 14.55
N ASP A 24 -7.17 -6.10 15.78
CA ASP A 24 -5.82 -6.03 16.32
C ASP A 24 -4.93 -7.09 15.68
N GLY A 25 -3.72 -6.67 15.34
CA GLY A 25 -2.70 -7.53 14.76
C GLY A 25 -1.30 -7.15 15.20
N ALA A 26 -0.37 -8.09 15.07
CA ALA A 26 1.02 -7.87 15.45
C ALA A 26 1.78 -7.16 14.32
N PHE A 27 2.36 -6.02 14.63
CA PHE A 27 3.27 -5.29 13.76
C PHE A 27 4.70 -5.46 14.25
N THR A 28 5.59 -5.86 13.35
CA THR A 28 7.02 -5.96 13.62
C THR A 28 7.74 -4.77 13.03
N ALA A 29 8.32 -3.94 13.89
CA ALA A 29 9.09 -2.78 13.46
C ALA A 29 10.48 -3.18 12.91
N ILE A 30 11.20 -2.22 12.35
CA ILE A 30 12.54 -2.45 11.76
C ILE A 30 13.56 -2.93 12.79
N ASP A 31 13.39 -2.57 14.06
CA ASP A 31 14.21 -3.01 15.20
C ASP A 31 13.78 -4.38 15.76
N SER A 32 12.89 -5.08 15.05
CA SER A 32 12.31 -6.37 15.44
C SER A 32 11.37 -6.33 16.65
N THR A 33 11.03 -5.16 17.18
CA THR A 33 10.01 -5.05 18.22
C THR A 33 8.62 -5.35 17.64
N LYS A 34 7.83 -6.09 18.41
CA LYS A 34 6.44 -6.42 18.04
C LYS A 34 5.47 -5.59 18.86
N LYS A 35 4.52 -4.97 18.18
CA LYS A 35 3.44 -4.20 18.80
C LYS A 35 2.10 -4.69 18.30
N ILE A 36 1.11 -4.72 19.18
CA ILE A 36 -0.28 -4.95 18.77
C ILE A 36 -0.86 -3.60 18.36
N VAL A 37 -1.35 -3.52 17.13
CA VAL A 37 -1.91 -2.31 16.53
C VAL A 37 -3.20 -2.63 15.80
N PRO A 38 -4.14 -1.68 15.68
CA PRO A 38 -5.29 -1.84 14.80
C PRO A 38 -4.83 -1.99 13.36
N MET A 39 -5.28 -3.04 12.70
CA MET A 39 -4.99 -3.33 11.30
C MET A 39 -6.26 -3.36 10.49
N MET A 40 -6.18 -2.86 9.26
CA MET A 40 -7.27 -2.91 8.30
C MET A 40 -7.03 -4.06 7.33
N TYR A 41 -8.04 -4.90 7.14
CA TYR A 41 -8.01 -6.04 6.24
C TYR A 41 -8.92 -5.78 5.06
N SER A 42 -8.42 -5.98 3.85
CA SER A 42 -9.22 -5.84 2.64
C SER A 42 -8.74 -6.79 1.55
N GLU A 43 -9.66 -7.11 0.64
CA GLU A 43 -9.34 -7.73 -0.64
C GLU A 43 -9.18 -6.64 -1.70
N GLU A 44 -8.05 -6.64 -2.37
CA GLU A 44 -7.75 -5.67 -3.41
C GLU A 44 -7.79 -6.32 -4.79
N HIS A 45 -8.35 -5.59 -5.76
CA HIS A 45 -8.56 -6.10 -7.11
C HIS A 45 -7.56 -5.57 -8.13
N SER A 46 -6.89 -4.46 -7.83
CA SER A 46 -5.86 -3.85 -8.67
C SER A 46 -4.49 -4.19 -8.14
N TYR A 47 -3.90 -5.24 -8.66
CA TYR A 47 -2.60 -5.75 -8.23
C TYR A 47 -1.45 -5.12 -9.01
N LEU A 48 -0.39 -4.77 -8.31
CA LEU A 48 0.84 -4.21 -8.87
C LEU A 48 2.00 -5.18 -8.71
N ASP A 49 2.83 -5.28 -9.73
CA ASP A 49 4.08 -6.05 -9.70
C ASP A 49 5.10 -5.39 -10.62
N ASP A 50 6.24 -4.99 -10.09
CA ASP A 50 7.37 -4.43 -10.84
C ASP A 50 8.57 -5.38 -10.94
N GLY A 51 8.41 -6.63 -10.50
CA GLY A 51 9.44 -7.66 -10.44
C GLY A 51 10.27 -7.64 -9.16
N LYS A 52 10.33 -6.53 -8.43
CA LYS A 52 11.06 -6.37 -7.16
C LYS A 52 10.14 -6.15 -5.97
N ALA A 53 8.94 -5.69 -6.23
CA ALA A 53 7.91 -5.44 -5.23
C ALA A 53 6.54 -5.83 -5.78
N THR A 54 5.64 -6.14 -4.88
CA THR A 54 4.23 -6.40 -5.18
C THR A 54 3.36 -5.44 -4.38
N GLY A 55 2.19 -5.14 -4.90
CA GLY A 55 1.33 -4.18 -4.24
C GLY A 55 -0.08 -4.12 -4.81
N PHE A 56 -0.76 -3.05 -4.47
CA PHE A 56 -2.13 -2.82 -4.90
C PHE A 56 -2.42 -1.32 -5.08
N ILE A 57 -3.49 -1.03 -5.80
CA ILE A 57 -4.09 0.30 -5.85
C ILE A 57 -5.48 0.22 -5.24
N ARG A 58 -5.74 1.10 -4.26
CA ARG A 58 -7.06 1.29 -3.66
C ARG A 58 -7.61 2.64 -4.06
N PRO A 59 -8.77 2.71 -4.73
CA PRO A 59 -9.33 3.97 -5.19
C PRO A 59 -10.00 4.75 -4.07
N TYR A 60 -9.93 6.09 -4.19
CA TYR A 60 -10.75 7.05 -3.45
C TYR A 60 -11.97 7.46 -4.29
N LYS A 61 -13.01 7.97 -3.64
CA LYS A 61 -14.24 8.45 -4.31
C LYS A 61 -14.00 9.61 -5.28
N ASN A 62 -12.96 10.39 -5.06
CA ASN A 62 -12.65 11.61 -5.84
C ASN A 62 -11.79 11.37 -7.09
N GLY A 63 -11.60 10.12 -7.50
CA GLY A 63 -10.81 9.76 -8.68
C GLY A 63 -9.30 9.60 -8.42
N TYR A 64 -8.82 9.92 -7.22
CA TYR A 64 -7.46 9.59 -6.78
C TYR A 64 -7.35 8.12 -6.36
N GLY A 65 -6.15 7.62 -6.26
CA GLY A 65 -5.88 6.26 -5.79
C GLY A 65 -4.69 6.24 -4.84
N PHE A 66 -4.73 5.29 -3.91
CA PHE A 66 -3.63 4.97 -3.03
C PHE A 66 -2.90 3.74 -3.58
N ALA A 67 -1.61 3.88 -3.87
CA ALA A 67 -0.76 2.77 -4.29
C ALA A 67 0.19 2.39 -3.16
N ALA A 68 0.22 1.12 -2.83
CA ALA A 68 1.16 0.55 -1.88
C ALA A 68 2.01 -0.50 -2.58
N LEU A 69 3.31 -0.45 -2.38
CA LEU A 69 4.27 -1.44 -2.88
C LEU A 69 5.07 -1.98 -1.71
N MET A 70 5.18 -3.29 -1.62
CA MET A 70 5.97 -4.00 -0.63
C MET A 70 7.11 -4.74 -1.34
N PRO A 71 8.38 -4.43 -1.02
CA PRO A 71 9.51 -5.15 -1.59
C PRO A 71 9.45 -6.65 -1.33
N ASN A 72 10.02 -7.44 -2.23
CA ASN A 72 10.21 -8.87 -2.02
C ASN A 72 11.11 -9.11 -0.79
N GLU A 73 10.99 -10.28 -0.18
CA GLU A 73 11.68 -10.62 1.09
C GLU A 73 13.21 -10.52 1.03
N ASP A 74 13.79 -10.68 -0.16
CA ASP A 74 15.22 -10.59 -0.42
C ASP A 74 15.74 -9.16 -0.68
N ILE A 75 14.84 -8.17 -0.71
CA ILE A 75 15.18 -6.78 -0.99
C ILE A 75 14.82 -5.91 0.21
N SER A 76 15.80 -5.16 0.74
CA SER A 76 15.53 -4.19 1.80
C SER A 76 14.70 -3.02 1.28
N LEU A 77 13.92 -2.39 2.17
CA LEU A 77 13.10 -1.23 1.80
C LEU A 77 13.99 -0.08 1.27
N SER A 78 15.14 0.15 1.89
CA SER A 78 16.07 1.20 1.46
C SER A 78 16.65 0.94 0.07
N ASP A 79 17.02 -0.31 -0.23
CA ASP A 79 17.53 -0.69 -1.55
C ASP A 79 16.44 -0.58 -2.62
N TYR A 80 15.22 -1.00 -2.28
CA TYR A 80 14.09 -0.87 -3.18
C TYR A 80 13.80 0.60 -3.51
N VAL A 81 13.69 1.46 -2.50
CA VAL A 81 13.45 2.91 -2.69
C VAL A 81 14.54 3.55 -3.52
N ALA A 82 15.80 3.20 -3.31
CA ALA A 82 16.94 3.70 -4.11
C ALA A 82 16.88 3.26 -5.57
N SER A 83 16.26 2.11 -5.85
CA SER A 83 16.14 1.56 -7.21
C SER A 83 14.94 2.09 -8.00
N VAL A 84 13.94 2.66 -7.32
CA VAL A 84 12.72 3.17 -7.96
C VAL A 84 12.97 4.53 -8.58
N THR A 85 12.59 4.67 -9.85
CA THR A 85 12.56 5.95 -10.55
C THR A 85 11.11 6.41 -10.74
N GLY A 86 10.90 7.71 -10.97
CA GLY A 86 9.57 8.22 -11.28
C GLY A 86 8.95 7.52 -12.50
N LYS A 87 9.77 7.22 -13.51
CA LYS A 87 9.32 6.50 -14.71
C LYS A 87 8.90 5.06 -14.38
N SER A 88 9.73 4.30 -13.66
CA SER A 88 9.41 2.92 -13.29
C SER A 88 8.15 2.82 -12.43
N PHE A 89 7.98 3.76 -11.50
CA PHE A 89 6.79 3.85 -10.67
C PHE A 89 5.52 4.11 -11.49
N ILE A 90 5.56 5.08 -12.40
CA ILE A 90 4.43 5.40 -13.28
C ILE A 90 4.11 4.20 -14.20
N ASP A 91 5.11 3.54 -14.76
CA ASP A 91 4.91 2.37 -15.60
C ASP A 91 4.24 1.22 -14.84
N THR A 92 4.61 1.02 -13.59
CA THR A 92 4.00 0.01 -12.71
C THR A 92 2.54 0.33 -12.42
N ILE A 93 2.22 1.57 -12.10
CA ILE A 93 0.84 2.01 -11.80
C ILE A 93 -0.07 1.92 -13.04
N LYS A 94 0.46 2.23 -14.22
CA LYS A 94 -0.31 2.20 -15.47
C LYS A 94 -0.64 0.80 -15.98
N LYS A 95 0.00 -0.23 -15.45
CA LYS A 95 -0.20 -1.64 -15.85
C LYS A 95 -0.68 -2.50 -14.68
N PRO A 96 -1.79 -2.17 -14.02
CA PRO A 96 -2.31 -3.03 -12.97
C PRO A 96 -2.71 -4.38 -13.57
N TRP A 97 -2.25 -5.45 -12.97
CA TRP A 97 -2.73 -6.78 -13.27
C TRP A 97 -4.15 -6.92 -12.73
N ILE A 98 -5.14 -6.96 -13.61
CA ILE A 98 -6.48 -7.38 -13.24
C ILE A 98 -6.43 -8.88 -13.16
N SER A 99 -6.24 -9.43 -11.96
CA SER A 99 -6.28 -10.86 -11.71
C SER A 99 -7.72 -11.36 -11.87
N ARG A 100 -8.08 -11.81 -13.08
CA ARG A 100 -9.28 -12.63 -13.31
C ARG A 100 -9.09 -14.08 -12.87
N LEU A 101 -7.92 -14.46 -12.39
CA LEU A 101 -7.62 -15.82 -11.97
C LEU A 101 -7.66 -15.92 -10.45
N LYS A 102 -8.65 -16.64 -9.95
CA LYS A 102 -8.76 -17.19 -8.59
C LYS A 102 -7.50 -17.92 -8.17
N ARG A 103 -6.44 -17.23 -7.83
CA ARG A 103 -5.28 -17.87 -7.20
C ARG A 103 -4.72 -16.97 -6.10
N ARG A 104 -5.06 -17.36 -4.86
CA ARG A 104 -4.47 -16.93 -3.59
C ARG A 104 -4.49 -15.44 -3.38
N TYR A 105 -5.59 -14.98 -2.78
CA TYR A 105 -5.66 -13.74 -2.08
C TYR A 105 -4.51 -13.67 -1.06
N ARG A 106 -3.48 -12.89 -1.36
CA ARG A 106 -2.60 -12.41 -0.32
C ARG A 106 -3.33 -11.21 0.27
N SER A 107 -3.82 -11.37 1.49
CA SER A 107 -4.25 -10.24 2.28
C SER A 107 -3.04 -9.34 2.45
N PHE A 108 -3.05 -8.18 1.80
CA PHE A 108 -2.08 -7.13 2.08
C PHE A 108 -2.52 -6.45 3.36
N LEU A 109 -1.68 -6.58 4.38
CA LEU A 109 -1.86 -5.89 5.64
C LEU A 109 -1.50 -4.42 5.42
N THR A 110 -2.49 -3.57 5.24
CA THR A 110 -2.24 -2.13 5.21
C THR A 110 -2.23 -1.61 6.63
N ILE A 111 -1.04 -1.27 7.12
CA ILE A 111 -0.88 -0.64 8.42
C ILE A 111 -1.06 0.85 8.21
N MET A 112 -2.21 1.37 8.54
CA MET A 112 -2.40 2.78 8.79
C MET A 112 -2.61 2.96 10.29
N THR A 113 -1.67 3.61 10.93
CA THR A 113 -1.88 4.12 12.29
C THR A 113 -2.87 5.26 12.19
N LEU A 114 -4.11 5.03 12.57
CA LEU A 114 -5.06 6.10 12.84
C LEU A 114 -4.62 6.79 14.14
N LYS A 115 -4.16 8.03 14.01
CA LYS A 115 -4.07 8.93 15.16
C LYS A 115 -5.43 9.49 15.48
#